data_e6a011f707c03a9adba0453917c5c5f0
#
_entry.id   e6a011f707c03a9adba0453917c5c5f0
#
_cell.length_a   1.000
_cell.length_b   1.000
_cell.length_c   1.000
_cell.angle_alpha   90.00
_cell.angle_beta   90.00
_cell.angle_gamma   90.00
#
_symmetry.space_group_name_H-M   'P 1'
#
loop_
_entity.id
_entity.type
_entity.pdbx_description
1 polymer ?
#
loop_
_entity_poly.entity_id
_entity_poly.type
_entity_poly.pdbx_seq_one_letter_code
_entity_poly.pdbx_strand_id
1 'polypeptide(L)'
;CHGKRFKQEILEVEYNGSNIADILDLTVEESLEFFKEKKNVHEKILPLFDVGLGYIKLGQSSNSLSGGEAQRVKLASFLGKNTPDGNILFIFDEPTTGLHFHDISKLLKAINALVDVGHTVIVIEHNLEVIKCADWIIDLGPEGGEKKGGNLLYAGTPEDMVRKGKGYTADFLRMKL
;
A
#
# COMPACT_ATOMS: atom_id res chain seq x y z
N CYS A 1 9.19 -31.55 10.83
CA CYS A 1 8.63 -30.25 11.25
C CYS A 1 7.15 -30.07 10.83
N HIS A 2 6.54 -31.07 10.14
CA HIS A 2 5.14 -31.06 9.70
C HIS A 2 4.66 -29.70 9.11
N GLY A 3 5.54 -28.97 8.41
CA GLY A 3 5.27 -27.67 7.84
C GLY A 3 5.39 -26.46 8.80
N LYS A 4 5.62 -26.67 10.10
CA LYS A 4 5.66 -25.61 11.11
C LYS A 4 6.96 -24.79 11.15
N ARG A 5 7.93 -25.06 10.27
CA ARG A 5 9.25 -24.39 10.14
C ARG A 5 10.17 -24.50 11.35
N PHE A 6 9.69 -24.92 12.53
CA PHE A 6 10.42 -24.99 13.78
C PHE A 6 10.53 -26.43 14.33
N LYS A 7 11.56 -26.69 15.12
CA LYS A 7 11.71 -27.95 15.86
C LYS A 7 10.71 -27.96 17.03
N GLN A 8 10.37 -29.19 17.49
CA GLN A 8 9.38 -29.37 18.56
C GLN A 8 9.78 -28.63 19.85
N GLU A 9 11.03 -28.66 20.25
CA GLU A 9 11.57 -27.99 21.43
C GLU A 9 11.32 -26.46 21.41
N ILE A 10 11.34 -25.83 20.22
CA ILE A 10 11.04 -24.39 20.05
C ILE A 10 9.53 -24.13 20.18
N LEU A 11 8.70 -25.07 19.74
CA LEU A 11 7.24 -24.98 19.80
C LEU A 11 6.68 -25.17 21.23
N GLU A 12 7.52 -25.63 22.17
CA GLU A 12 7.16 -25.76 23.59
C GLU A 12 7.23 -24.39 24.32
N VAL A 13 7.90 -23.39 23.71
CA VAL A 13 7.96 -22.03 24.25
C VAL A 13 6.72 -21.27 23.82
N GLU A 14 5.93 -20.80 24.78
CA GLU A 14 4.69 -20.09 24.57
C GLU A 14 4.72 -18.67 25.15
N TYR A 15 4.04 -17.76 24.49
CA TYR A 15 3.69 -16.44 24.97
C TYR A 15 2.17 -16.26 24.89
N ASN A 16 1.52 -15.97 26.01
CA ASN A 16 0.05 -15.89 26.13
C ASN A 16 -0.66 -17.13 25.55
N GLY A 17 -0.13 -18.34 25.77
CA GLY A 17 -0.71 -19.59 25.30
C GLY A 17 -0.53 -19.90 23.80
N SER A 18 0.34 -19.15 23.13
CA SER A 18 0.62 -19.34 21.69
C SER A 18 2.13 -19.51 21.47
N ASN A 19 2.50 -20.53 20.71
CA ASN A 19 3.89 -20.73 20.29
C ASN A 19 4.20 -19.91 19.03
N ILE A 20 5.47 -19.90 18.61
CA ILE A 20 5.92 -19.09 17.47
C ILE A 20 5.20 -19.45 16.16
N ALA A 21 4.81 -20.71 15.95
CA ALA A 21 4.07 -21.10 14.74
C ALA A 21 2.64 -20.56 14.77
N ASP A 22 1.99 -20.59 15.92
CA ASP A 22 0.65 -20.03 16.11
C ASP A 22 0.68 -18.51 15.89
N ILE A 23 1.68 -17.81 16.44
CA ILE A 23 1.87 -16.37 16.25
C ILE A 23 2.12 -16.02 14.78
N LEU A 24 2.90 -16.81 14.06
CA LEU A 24 3.14 -16.58 12.63
C LEU A 24 1.91 -16.87 11.76
N ASP A 25 0.95 -17.64 12.26
CA ASP A 25 -0.33 -17.90 11.59
C ASP A 25 -1.36 -16.77 11.80
N LEU A 26 -1.16 -15.89 12.78
CA LEU A 26 -1.99 -14.70 12.97
C LEU A 26 -1.87 -13.78 11.75
N THR A 27 -2.99 -13.16 11.41
CA THR A 27 -2.99 -12.01 10.50
C THR A 27 -2.35 -10.80 11.18
N VAL A 28 -1.96 -9.81 10.39
CA VAL A 28 -1.47 -8.52 10.92
C VAL A 28 -2.49 -7.90 11.87
N GLU A 29 -3.78 -7.92 11.53
CA GLU A 29 -4.86 -7.37 12.36
C GLU A 29 -5.01 -8.13 13.68
N GLU A 30 -5.07 -9.46 13.66
CA GLU A 30 -5.11 -10.30 14.86
C GLU A 30 -3.87 -10.12 15.75
N SER A 31 -2.71 -9.94 15.13
CA SER A 31 -1.44 -9.75 15.86
C SER A 31 -1.39 -8.40 16.59
N LEU A 32 -2.01 -7.36 16.07
CA LEU A 32 -2.13 -6.07 16.76
C LEU A 32 -2.92 -6.20 18.07
N GLU A 33 -4.02 -6.96 18.07
CA GLU A 33 -4.77 -7.24 19.31
C GLU A 33 -3.98 -8.15 20.25
N PHE A 34 -3.34 -9.19 19.70
CA PHE A 34 -2.52 -10.12 20.51
C PHE A 34 -1.35 -9.43 21.23
N PHE A 35 -0.71 -8.45 20.56
CA PHE A 35 0.43 -7.71 21.10
C PHE A 35 0.08 -6.31 21.62
N LYS A 36 -1.19 -6.01 21.91
CA LYS A 36 -1.63 -4.67 22.33
C LYS A 36 -0.87 -4.13 23.54
N GLU A 37 -0.48 -5.01 24.50
CA GLU A 37 0.28 -4.63 25.68
C GLU A 37 1.81 -4.60 25.45
N LYS A 38 2.28 -5.06 24.29
CA LYS A 38 3.70 -5.08 23.91
C LYS A 38 4.02 -3.98 22.91
N LYS A 39 4.07 -2.73 23.40
CA LYS A 39 4.25 -1.52 22.61
C LYS A 39 5.32 -1.64 21.51
N ASN A 40 6.51 -2.17 21.87
CA ASN A 40 7.61 -2.32 20.91
C ASN A 40 7.30 -3.28 19.74
N VAL A 41 6.42 -4.28 19.93
CA VAL A 41 5.99 -5.20 18.87
C VAL A 41 4.85 -4.58 18.09
N HIS A 42 3.85 -4.04 18.80
CA HIS A 42 2.69 -3.38 18.23
C HIS A 42 3.09 -2.26 17.25
N GLU A 43 3.99 -1.36 17.65
CA GLU A 43 4.48 -0.25 16.83
C GLU A 43 5.19 -0.72 15.54
N LYS A 44 5.79 -1.92 15.54
CA LYS A 44 6.44 -2.48 14.35
C LYS A 44 5.45 -3.14 13.39
N ILE A 45 4.32 -3.60 13.88
CA ILE A 45 3.28 -4.27 13.09
C ILE A 45 2.31 -3.25 12.51
N LEU A 46 2.01 -2.18 13.26
CA LEU A 46 1.02 -1.17 12.90
C LEU A 46 1.19 -0.60 11.47
N PRO A 47 2.40 -0.27 10.98
CA PRO A 47 2.56 0.23 9.62
C PRO A 47 2.05 -0.72 8.53
N LEU A 48 2.09 -2.04 8.76
CA LEU A 48 1.52 -3.01 7.81
C LEU A 48 -0.01 -2.90 7.75
N PHE A 49 -0.64 -2.69 8.88
CA PHE A 49 -2.09 -2.45 8.94
C PHE A 49 -2.48 -1.13 8.26
N ASP A 50 -1.68 -0.08 8.48
CA ASP A 50 -1.92 1.27 7.95
C ASP A 50 -1.82 1.33 6.41
N VAL A 51 -1.11 0.39 5.78
CA VAL A 51 -1.07 0.27 4.32
C VAL A 51 -2.10 -0.72 3.74
N GLY A 52 -3.08 -1.15 4.54
CA GLY A 52 -4.15 -2.05 4.11
C GLY A 52 -3.73 -3.53 4.00
N LEU A 53 -2.71 -3.95 4.75
CA LEU A 53 -2.25 -5.34 4.80
C LEU A 53 -2.71 -6.09 6.06
N GLY A 54 -3.83 -5.66 6.68
CA GLY A 54 -4.37 -6.29 7.88
C GLY A 54 -4.65 -7.79 7.75
N TYR A 55 -4.98 -8.25 6.57
CA TYR A 55 -5.38 -9.63 6.26
C TYR A 55 -4.23 -10.60 6.02
N ILE A 56 -3.00 -10.14 5.76
CA ILE A 56 -1.86 -11.04 5.53
C ILE A 56 -1.38 -11.65 6.84
N LYS A 57 -0.89 -12.90 6.77
CA LYS A 57 -0.29 -13.56 7.94
C LYS A 57 1.12 -13.06 8.21
N LEU A 58 1.51 -12.95 9.49
CA LEU A 58 2.88 -12.58 9.87
C LEU A 58 3.93 -13.54 9.27
N GLY A 59 3.62 -14.82 9.19
CA GLY A 59 4.48 -15.86 8.62
C GLY A 59 4.34 -16.05 7.12
N GLN A 60 3.60 -15.20 6.41
CA GLN A 60 3.42 -15.33 4.96
C GLN A 60 4.76 -15.21 4.22
N SER A 61 4.98 -16.11 3.26
CA SER A 61 6.18 -16.04 2.44
C SER A 61 6.14 -14.86 1.48
N SER A 62 7.24 -14.13 1.34
CA SER A 62 7.35 -13.02 0.38
C SER A 62 7.06 -13.45 -1.07
N ASN A 63 7.33 -14.71 -1.41
CA ASN A 63 7.07 -15.24 -2.75
C ASN A 63 5.57 -15.47 -3.03
N SER A 64 4.72 -15.45 -2.01
CA SER A 64 3.27 -15.58 -2.14
C SER A 64 2.54 -14.23 -2.17
N LEU A 65 3.25 -13.14 -2.00
CA LEU A 65 2.70 -11.79 -2.10
C LEU A 65 2.48 -11.39 -3.55
N SER A 66 1.37 -10.75 -3.84
CA SER A 66 1.15 -10.06 -5.11
C SER A 66 2.09 -8.87 -5.25
N GLY A 67 2.27 -8.35 -6.48
CA GLY A 67 3.10 -7.17 -6.72
C GLY A 67 2.68 -5.95 -5.87
N GLY A 68 1.38 -5.67 -5.79
CA GLY A 68 0.85 -4.58 -4.97
C GLY A 68 1.05 -4.81 -3.46
N GLU A 69 0.91 -6.05 -2.96
CA GLU A 69 1.20 -6.38 -1.55
C GLU A 69 2.68 -6.17 -1.22
N ALA A 70 3.58 -6.63 -2.10
CA ALA A 70 5.02 -6.43 -1.90
C ALA A 70 5.41 -4.94 -1.88
N GLN A 71 4.81 -4.12 -2.75
CA GLN A 71 5.00 -2.67 -2.72
C GLN A 71 4.50 -2.05 -1.42
N ARG A 72 3.33 -2.45 -0.91
CA ARG A 72 2.78 -1.97 0.36
C ARG A 72 3.61 -2.40 1.57
N VAL A 73 4.16 -3.63 1.58
CA VAL A 73 5.13 -4.04 2.61
C VAL A 73 6.35 -3.12 2.61
N LYS A 74 6.87 -2.78 1.41
CA LYS A 74 7.98 -1.85 1.28
C LYS A 74 7.59 -0.44 1.77
N LEU A 75 6.40 0.07 1.41
CA LEU A 75 5.88 1.33 1.91
C LEU A 75 5.81 1.35 3.45
N ALA A 76 5.22 0.31 4.07
CA ALA A 76 5.14 0.19 5.52
C ALA A 76 6.50 0.29 6.21
N SER A 77 7.56 -0.21 5.56
CA SER A 77 8.93 -0.15 6.11
C SER A 77 9.50 1.27 6.19
N PHE A 78 8.98 2.22 5.41
CA PHE A 78 9.35 3.64 5.48
C PHE A 78 8.54 4.41 6.51
N LEU A 79 7.28 4.06 6.72
CA LEU A 79 6.41 4.72 7.71
C LEU A 79 6.86 4.51 9.16
N GLY A 80 7.50 3.37 9.45
CA GLY A 80 7.95 3.01 10.81
C GLY A 80 9.34 3.51 11.19
N LYS A 81 10.03 4.25 10.33
CA LYS A 81 11.41 4.72 10.58
C LYS A 81 11.46 6.24 10.60
N ASN A 82 12.38 6.79 11.41
CA ASN A 82 12.87 8.14 11.16
C ASN A 82 13.44 8.13 9.73
N THR A 83 12.77 8.82 8.82
CA THR A 83 13.17 8.87 7.41
C THR A 83 14.61 9.37 7.29
N PRO A 84 15.42 8.77 6.40
CA PRO A 84 16.75 9.30 6.13
C PRO A 84 16.68 10.79 5.76
N ASP A 85 17.66 11.58 6.16
CA ASP A 85 17.79 12.96 5.72
C ASP A 85 17.80 13.01 4.17
N GLY A 86 16.84 13.73 3.59
CA GLY A 86 16.76 13.92 2.13
C GLY A 86 15.42 13.59 1.52
N ASN A 87 15.14 14.16 0.37
CA ASN A 87 13.94 13.91 -0.41
C ASN A 87 14.09 12.61 -1.21
N ILE A 88 13.17 11.66 -1.01
CA ILE A 88 13.12 10.40 -1.75
C ILE A 88 12.01 10.51 -2.80
N LEU A 89 12.28 9.97 -3.99
CA LEU A 89 11.26 9.73 -5.01
C LEU A 89 10.74 8.31 -4.88
N PHE A 90 9.46 8.17 -4.57
CA PHE A 90 8.74 6.91 -4.56
C PHE A 90 7.97 6.75 -5.87
N ILE A 91 8.02 5.56 -6.47
CA ILE A 91 7.23 5.20 -7.64
C ILE A 91 6.46 3.93 -7.30
N PHE A 92 5.12 4.02 -7.33
CA PHE A 92 4.22 2.89 -7.12
C PHE A 92 3.49 2.57 -8.42
N ASP A 93 3.47 1.29 -8.78
CA ASP A 93 2.80 0.77 -9.97
C ASP A 93 1.59 -0.08 -9.54
N GLU A 94 0.39 0.42 -9.80
CA GLU A 94 -0.91 -0.17 -9.43
C GLU A 94 -0.99 -0.63 -7.95
N PRO A 95 -0.65 0.22 -6.96
CA PRO A 95 -0.59 -0.20 -5.56
C PRO A 95 -1.97 -0.55 -4.97
N THR A 96 -3.08 -0.21 -5.64
CA THR A 96 -4.44 -0.56 -5.21
C THR A 96 -4.89 -1.95 -5.65
N THR A 97 -4.08 -2.67 -6.44
CA THR A 97 -4.43 -4.00 -6.91
C THR A 97 -4.77 -4.94 -5.74
N GLY A 98 -5.98 -5.52 -5.79
CA GLY A 98 -6.49 -6.43 -4.76
C GLY A 98 -7.01 -5.76 -3.48
N LEU A 99 -7.06 -4.43 -3.41
CA LEU A 99 -7.62 -3.72 -2.27
C LEU A 99 -9.14 -3.53 -2.36
N HIS A 100 -9.81 -3.67 -1.21
CA HIS A 100 -11.17 -3.18 -1.05
C HIS A 100 -11.18 -1.64 -0.91
N PHE A 101 -12.31 -1.02 -1.20
CA PHE A 101 -12.49 0.44 -1.14
C PHE A 101 -12.02 1.06 0.20
N HIS A 102 -12.30 0.40 1.32
CA HIS A 102 -11.88 0.87 2.64
C HIS A 102 -10.35 0.90 2.80
N ASP A 103 -9.64 -0.05 2.22
CA ASP A 103 -8.18 -0.15 2.34
C ASP A 103 -7.46 0.84 1.42
N ILE A 104 -8.10 1.28 0.33
CA ILE A 104 -7.59 2.36 -0.52
C ILE A 104 -7.42 3.65 0.30
N SER A 105 -8.35 3.97 1.20
CA SER A 105 -8.24 5.15 2.06
C SER A 105 -7.05 5.07 3.04
N LYS A 106 -6.73 3.88 3.55
CA LYS A 106 -5.54 3.65 4.38
C LYS A 106 -4.26 3.86 3.57
N LEU A 107 -4.21 3.26 2.37
CA LEU A 107 -3.07 3.42 1.46
C LEU A 107 -2.83 4.90 1.10
N LEU A 108 -3.88 5.65 0.77
CA LEU A 108 -3.77 7.08 0.47
C LEU A 108 -3.24 7.89 1.66
N LYS A 109 -3.69 7.61 2.89
CA LYS A 109 -3.15 8.24 4.10
C LYS A 109 -1.66 7.93 4.27
N ALA A 110 -1.24 6.70 4.02
CA ALA A 110 0.16 6.30 4.10
C ALA A 110 1.03 7.00 3.03
N ILE A 111 0.52 7.14 1.80
CA ILE A 111 1.18 7.89 0.73
C ILE A 111 1.29 9.37 1.10
N ASN A 112 0.21 9.99 1.57
CA ASN A 112 0.22 11.39 1.99
C ASN A 112 1.21 11.64 3.13
N ALA A 113 1.34 10.71 4.08
CA ALA A 113 2.34 10.82 5.14
C ALA A 113 3.79 10.90 4.62
N LEU A 114 4.11 10.27 3.48
CA LEU A 114 5.41 10.44 2.81
C LEU A 114 5.54 11.83 2.18
N VAL A 115 4.48 12.34 1.56
CA VAL A 115 4.46 13.68 0.96
C VAL A 115 4.60 14.75 2.04
N ASP A 116 3.90 14.61 3.16
CA ASP A 116 3.92 15.56 4.29
C ASP A 116 5.31 15.73 4.91
N VAL A 117 6.15 14.68 4.87
CA VAL A 117 7.55 14.77 5.33
C VAL A 117 8.52 15.21 4.23
N GLY A 118 8.01 15.63 3.05
CA GLY A 118 8.80 16.26 1.99
C GLY A 118 9.28 15.31 0.91
N HIS A 119 8.77 14.09 0.84
CA HIS A 119 9.09 13.16 -0.26
C HIS A 119 8.23 13.45 -1.50
N THR A 120 8.68 12.95 -2.65
CA THR A 120 7.92 12.99 -3.91
C THR A 120 7.36 11.60 -4.20
N VAL A 121 6.08 11.53 -4.55
CA VAL A 121 5.42 10.25 -4.86
C VAL A 121 4.81 10.30 -6.25
N ILE A 122 5.14 9.32 -7.08
CA ILE A 122 4.49 9.05 -8.37
C ILE A 122 3.70 7.75 -8.22
N VAL A 123 2.42 7.80 -8.58
CA VAL A 123 1.54 6.62 -8.56
C VAL A 123 1.02 6.39 -9.97
N ILE A 124 1.30 5.22 -10.53
CA ILE A 124 0.73 4.75 -11.79
C ILE A 124 -0.55 4.01 -11.43
N GLU A 125 -1.70 4.56 -11.82
CA GLU A 125 -3.01 4.04 -11.40
C GLU A 125 -4.09 4.29 -12.45
N HIS A 126 -5.10 3.43 -12.39
CA HIS A 126 -6.35 3.59 -13.15
C HIS A 126 -7.59 3.69 -12.23
N ASN A 127 -7.40 3.58 -10.92
CA ASN A 127 -8.45 3.71 -9.93
C ASN A 127 -8.80 5.19 -9.71
N LEU A 128 -10.03 5.57 -10.06
CA LEU A 128 -10.51 6.96 -9.97
C LEU A 128 -10.51 7.51 -8.54
N GLU A 129 -10.66 6.65 -7.51
CA GLU A 129 -10.61 7.09 -6.11
C GLU A 129 -9.20 7.54 -5.70
N VAL A 130 -8.16 7.02 -6.36
CA VAL A 130 -6.78 7.48 -6.19
C VAL A 130 -6.53 8.72 -7.05
N ILE A 131 -6.91 8.66 -8.33
CA ILE A 131 -6.65 9.74 -9.30
C ILE A 131 -7.25 11.07 -8.83
N LYS A 132 -8.48 11.06 -8.29
CA LYS A 132 -9.12 12.29 -7.78
C LYS A 132 -8.44 12.92 -6.56
N CYS A 133 -7.59 12.15 -5.85
CA CYS A 133 -6.86 12.61 -4.67
C CYS A 133 -5.43 13.08 -4.98
N ALA A 134 -5.02 13.04 -6.25
CA ALA A 134 -3.68 13.46 -6.65
C ALA A 134 -3.56 15.00 -6.68
N ASP A 135 -2.39 15.53 -6.35
CA ASP A 135 -2.08 16.95 -6.53
C ASP A 135 -1.89 17.31 -8.00
N TRP A 136 -1.43 16.34 -8.80
CA TRP A 136 -1.14 16.51 -10.21
C TRP A 136 -1.37 15.20 -10.98
N ILE A 137 -2.04 15.29 -12.12
CA ILE A 137 -2.31 14.17 -13.03
C ILE A 137 -1.48 14.35 -14.30
N ILE A 138 -0.89 13.25 -14.77
CA ILE A 138 -0.30 13.11 -16.10
C ILE A 138 -1.06 12.00 -16.80
N ASP A 139 -1.94 12.34 -17.74
CA ASP A 139 -2.78 11.40 -18.47
C ASP A 139 -2.15 11.05 -19.81
N LEU A 140 -1.92 9.76 -20.01
CA LEU A 140 -1.29 9.23 -21.22
C LEU A 140 -2.30 8.38 -22.00
N GLY A 141 -2.33 8.58 -23.34
CA GLY A 141 -3.28 7.82 -24.17
C GLY A 141 -3.12 8.13 -25.67
N PRO A 142 -4.25 8.13 -26.44
CA PRO A 142 -5.64 7.84 -26.07
C PRO A 142 -5.95 6.35 -25.81
N GLU A 143 -5.16 5.44 -26.36
CA GLU A 143 -5.30 3.99 -26.22
C GLU A 143 -4.00 3.40 -25.67
N GLY A 144 -3.92 2.08 -25.48
CA GLY A 144 -2.71 1.39 -25.10
C GLY A 144 -1.83 0.96 -26.27
N GLY A 145 -0.59 0.56 -25.99
CA GLY A 145 0.37 -0.01 -26.93
C GLY A 145 1.16 1.02 -27.77
N GLU A 146 2.17 0.50 -28.50
CA GLU A 146 3.18 1.31 -29.17
C GLU A 146 2.63 2.24 -30.26
N LYS A 147 1.51 1.91 -30.91
CA LYS A 147 1.01 2.66 -32.08
C LYS A 147 -0.02 3.73 -31.76
N LYS A 148 -0.71 3.62 -30.59
CA LYS A 148 -1.85 4.49 -30.27
C LYS A 148 -1.82 5.02 -28.83
N GLY A 149 -0.86 4.59 -28.01
CA GLY A 149 -0.70 4.99 -26.63
C GLY A 149 0.51 5.91 -26.41
N GLY A 150 0.73 6.28 -25.16
CA GLY A 150 1.93 6.98 -24.69
C GLY A 150 2.00 8.48 -25.04
N ASN A 151 0.97 9.04 -25.69
CA ASN A 151 0.91 10.48 -25.93
C ASN A 151 0.41 11.19 -24.66
N LEU A 152 1.00 12.35 -24.34
CA LEU A 152 0.49 13.21 -23.28
C LEU A 152 -0.84 13.83 -23.72
N LEU A 153 -1.93 13.42 -23.07
CA LEU A 153 -3.27 13.95 -23.30
C LEU A 153 -3.58 15.14 -22.39
N TYR A 154 -3.13 15.05 -21.14
CA TYR A 154 -3.38 16.08 -20.15
C TYR A 154 -2.27 16.09 -19.08
N ALA A 155 -1.99 17.29 -18.56
CA ALA A 155 -1.17 17.48 -17.37
C ALA A 155 -1.75 18.65 -16.56
N GLY A 156 -2.06 18.44 -15.27
CA GLY A 156 -2.67 19.45 -14.40
C GLY A 156 -3.33 18.84 -13.17
N THR A 157 -4.05 19.67 -12.41
CA THR A 157 -4.79 19.21 -11.23
C THR A 157 -6.05 18.42 -11.62
N PRO A 158 -6.60 17.57 -10.73
CA PRO A 158 -7.85 16.87 -10.96
C PRO A 158 -9.02 17.83 -11.30
N GLU A 159 -9.13 18.96 -10.59
CA GLU A 159 -10.18 19.96 -10.80
C GLU A 159 -10.09 20.63 -12.17
N ASP A 160 -8.88 20.92 -12.64
CA ASP A 160 -8.67 21.47 -13.97
C ASP A 160 -8.94 20.41 -15.04
N MET A 161 -8.61 19.14 -14.78
CA MET A 161 -8.93 18.05 -15.69
C MET A 161 -10.43 17.88 -15.88
N VAL A 162 -11.22 17.97 -14.82
CA VAL A 162 -12.69 17.95 -14.90
C VAL A 162 -13.22 19.10 -15.76
N ARG A 163 -12.63 20.29 -15.65
CA ARG A 163 -13.09 21.48 -16.38
C ARG A 163 -12.64 21.52 -17.85
N LYS A 164 -11.41 21.14 -18.14
CA LYS A 164 -10.73 21.38 -19.42
C LYS A 164 -10.25 20.11 -20.11
N GLY A 165 -10.09 19.01 -19.36
CA GLY A 165 -9.57 17.73 -19.88
C GLY A 165 -10.49 17.12 -20.92
N LYS A 166 -9.87 16.33 -21.81
CA LYS A 166 -10.56 15.53 -22.84
C LYS A 166 -10.11 14.08 -22.72
N GLY A 167 -10.98 13.17 -23.13
CA GLY A 167 -10.68 11.73 -23.09
C GLY A 167 -11.31 11.00 -21.91
N TYR A 168 -11.10 9.71 -21.89
CA TYR A 168 -11.80 8.79 -20.97
C TYR A 168 -11.60 9.14 -19.50
N THR A 169 -10.37 9.42 -19.10
CA THR A 169 -10.05 9.74 -17.70
C THR A 169 -10.82 10.98 -17.22
N ALA A 170 -10.85 12.05 -18.05
CA ALA A 170 -11.58 13.27 -17.74
C ALA A 170 -13.10 13.03 -17.68
N ASP A 171 -13.64 12.22 -18.60
CA ASP A 171 -15.08 11.92 -18.65
C ASP A 171 -15.55 11.14 -17.42
N PHE A 172 -14.77 10.14 -16.99
CA PHE A 172 -15.08 9.37 -15.78
C PHE A 172 -14.84 10.18 -14.49
N LEU A 173 -13.82 11.05 -14.47
CA LEU A 173 -13.52 11.87 -13.29
C LEU A 173 -14.63 12.91 -13.04
N ARG A 174 -15.27 13.46 -14.07
CA ARG A 174 -16.46 14.34 -13.95
C ARG A 174 -17.66 13.70 -13.25
N MET A 175 -17.74 12.37 -13.26
CA MET A 175 -18.80 11.65 -12.55
C MET A 175 -18.49 11.43 -11.07
N LYS A 176 -17.25 11.71 -10.64
CA LYS A 176 -16.73 11.42 -9.29
C LYS A 176 -16.41 12.68 -8.48
N LEU A 177 -16.22 13.82 -9.11
CA LEU A 177 -16.00 15.16 -8.53
C LEU A 177 -17.18 16.09 -8.86
#